data_c4bd74a54a0759db24b89e1a47c108b8
#
_entry.id   c4bd74a54a0759db24b89e1a47c108b8
#
_cell.length_a   1.000
_cell.length_b   1.000
_cell.length_c   1.000
_cell.angle_alpha   90.00
_cell.angle_beta   90.00
_cell.angle_gamma   90.00
#
_symmetry.space_group_name_H-M   'P 1'
#
loop_
_entity.id
_entity.type
_entity.pdbx_description
1 polymer ?
#
loop_
_entity_poly.entity_id
_entity_poly.type
_entity_poly.pdbx_seq_one_letter_code
_entity_poly.pdbx_strand_id
1 'polypeptide(L)'
;MPERKTIAAYLEAVQGQIRWKRARPLLVRELERHLEDQRDDFLKEGKAPDEAERLAVEDMGDPVTVGTELDRIHRPRPQWGLLGLTIVLAAVGVFLRVLFRLPYFRQDLVLMRALASLGLGTAAMLGMYFLDVSRLVRHARALYIGTLVMTVPLLRFVYPTYSFSLVSALYPLAYVLWLYSFRGKGWKGLLLTILGGMPLAAVCCLIPSASGLFILLFSGLAATLYAAGRDWFGVGRWKGAGAVLAVAFGLLAFLFLKGYLNSFLLRVMIALRPELEKEHRGYMGWVLHMFWEDVPPLRSVGGEAAMPVNAGARIFGGGQELRPIDFSHDFLPASMAVAWGWIPLALLLAALTILLLWMLVKGLRQSYLPGHFVVLAVVLTLGFQTLFSAALNFGFVLFSASLPLVVGNFQTVVAVSYTHLRAHETVLDL
;
A
#
# COMPACT_ATOMS: atom_id res chain seq x y z
N MET A 1 -25.58 -40.51 -36.17
CA MET A 1 -25.26 -41.15 -34.90
C MET A 1 -25.33 -40.07 -33.83
N PRO A 2 -26.12 -40.22 -32.78
CA PRO A 2 -26.09 -39.23 -31.71
C PRO A 2 -24.69 -39.23 -31.09
N GLU A 3 -24.05 -38.07 -31.03
CA GLU A 3 -22.76 -37.90 -30.34
C GLU A 3 -22.87 -38.49 -28.95
N ARG A 4 -22.01 -39.46 -28.62
CA ARG A 4 -21.92 -40.00 -27.26
C ARG A 4 -21.60 -38.82 -26.34
N LYS A 5 -22.57 -38.43 -25.48
CA LYS A 5 -22.38 -37.45 -24.41
C LYS A 5 -21.49 -38.08 -23.34
N THR A 6 -20.19 -38.09 -23.56
CA THR A 6 -19.20 -38.53 -22.58
C THR A 6 -18.80 -37.39 -21.66
N ILE A 7 -18.38 -37.68 -20.42
CA ILE A 7 -17.84 -36.69 -19.47
C ILE A 7 -16.72 -35.89 -20.12
N ALA A 8 -15.84 -36.53 -20.88
CA ALA A 8 -14.73 -35.89 -21.57
C ALA A 8 -15.20 -34.82 -22.60
N ALA A 9 -16.19 -35.17 -23.44
CA ALA A 9 -16.74 -34.27 -24.44
C ALA A 9 -17.48 -33.07 -23.76
N TYR A 10 -18.18 -33.32 -22.66
CA TYR A 10 -18.82 -32.29 -21.85
C TYR A 10 -17.81 -31.30 -21.27
N LEU A 11 -16.76 -31.81 -20.64
CA LEU A 11 -15.69 -30.98 -20.05
C LEU A 11 -14.96 -30.17 -21.13
N GLU A 12 -14.73 -30.71 -22.31
CA GLU A 12 -14.12 -29.98 -23.42
C GLU A 12 -15.02 -28.81 -23.87
N ALA A 13 -16.33 -29.04 -23.99
CA ALA A 13 -17.30 -28.00 -24.33
C ALA A 13 -17.37 -26.87 -23.26
N VAL A 14 -17.40 -27.25 -21.99
CA VAL A 14 -17.34 -26.29 -20.85
C VAL A 14 -16.02 -25.52 -20.88
N GLN A 15 -14.90 -26.21 -21.08
CA GLN A 15 -13.58 -25.61 -21.17
C GLN A 15 -13.47 -24.54 -22.25
N GLY A 16 -14.14 -24.76 -23.38
CA GLY A 16 -14.22 -23.79 -24.49
C GLY A 16 -14.88 -22.48 -24.12
N GLN A 17 -15.83 -22.48 -23.18
CA GLN A 17 -16.57 -21.29 -22.72
C GLN A 17 -15.80 -20.47 -21.69
N ILE A 18 -14.87 -21.07 -20.95
CA ILE A 18 -14.12 -20.38 -19.92
C ILE A 18 -13.00 -19.55 -20.56
N ARG A 19 -13.18 -18.22 -20.62
CA ARG A 19 -12.21 -17.28 -21.18
C ARG A 19 -10.95 -17.13 -20.32
N TRP A 20 -11.09 -17.27 -19.00
CA TRP A 20 -9.97 -17.11 -18.10
C TRP A 20 -9.08 -18.36 -18.05
N LYS A 21 -8.08 -18.38 -18.91
CA LYS A 21 -7.18 -19.55 -19.15
C LYS A 21 -6.54 -20.12 -17.87
N ARG A 22 -6.40 -19.32 -16.80
CA ARG A 22 -5.75 -19.77 -15.56
C ARG A 22 -6.69 -20.55 -14.63
N ALA A 23 -7.96 -20.14 -14.53
CA ALA A 23 -8.96 -20.87 -13.75
C ALA A 23 -9.40 -22.16 -14.44
N ARG A 24 -9.30 -22.18 -15.76
CA ARG A 24 -9.75 -23.29 -16.62
C ARG A 24 -9.36 -24.68 -16.11
N PRO A 25 -8.06 -25.01 -15.85
CA PRO A 25 -7.69 -26.36 -15.42
C PRO A 25 -8.19 -26.73 -14.02
N LEU A 26 -8.43 -25.76 -13.16
CA LEU A 26 -8.94 -25.98 -11.80
C LEU A 26 -10.43 -26.23 -11.83
N LEU A 27 -11.18 -25.37 -12.52
CA LEU A 27 -12.63 -25.48 -12.66
C LEU A 27 -13.04 -26.74 -13.41
N VAL A 28 -12.28 -27.11 -14.45
CA VAL A 28 -12.52 -28.35 -15.20
C VAL A 28 -12.30 -29.58 -14.31
N ARG A 29 -11.24 -29.57 -13.48
CA ARG A 29 -10.96 -30.71 -12.56
C ARG A 29 -12.02 -30.83 -11.47
N GLU A 30 -12.54 -29.70 -10.97
CA GLU A 30 -13.62 -29.70 -9.96
C GLU A 30 -14.91 -30.25 -10.59
N LEU A 31 -15.23 -29.80 -11.79
CA LEU A 31 -16.39 -30.29 -12.51
C LEU A 31 -16.26 -31.76 -12.89
N GLU A 32 -15.06 -32.20 -13.24
CA GLU A 32 -14.74 -33.62 -13.51
C GLU A 32 -15.04 -34.51 -12.30
N ARG A 33 -14.59 -34.08 -11.09
CA ARG A 33 -14.90 -34.79 -9.84
C ARG A 33 -16.39 -34.86 -9.57
N HIS A 34 -17.12 -33.77 -9.75
CA HIS A 34 -18.56 -33.77 -9.57
C HIS A 34 -19.28 -34.74 -10.52
N LEU A 35 -18.87 -34.77 -11.77
CA LEU A 35 -19.42 -35.70 -12.75
C LEU A 35 -19.07 -37.17 -12.44
N GLU A 36 -17.84 -37.42 -11.96
CA GLU A 36 -17.40 -38.74 -11.52
C GLU A 36 -18.19 -39.20 -10.29
N ASP A 37 -18.38 -38.33 -9.30
CA ASP A 37 -19.16 -38.63 -8.09
C ASP A 37 -20.61 -38.96 -8.46
N GLN A 38 -21.26 -38.16 -9.31
CA GLN A 38 -22.61 -38.43 -9.81
C GLN A 38 -22.72 -39.73 -10.58
N ARG A 39 -21.75 -40.00 -11.49
CA ARG A 39 -21.70 -41.28 -12.21
C ARG A 39 -21.61 -42.46 -11.24
N ASP A 40 -20.74 -42.34 -10.22
CA ASP A 40 -20.54 -43.41 -9.23
C ASP A 40 -21.80 -43.65 -8.38
N ASP A 41 -22.58 -42.62 -8.12
CA ASP A 41 -23.87 -42.76 -7.45
C ASP A 41 -24.91 -43.45 -8.31
N PHE A 42 -25.01 -43.16 -9.60
CA PHE A 42 -25.86 -43.90 -10.54
C PHE A 42 -25.42 -45.37 -10.71
N LEU A 43 -24.12 -45.65 -10.64
CA LEU A 43 -23.60 -47.04 -10.66
C LEU A 43 -24.04 -47.81 -9.38
N LYS A 44 -24.05 -47.17 -8.22
CA LYS A 44 -24.56 -47.77 -6.97
C LYS A 44 -26.07 -48.04 -7.03
N GLU A 45 -26.83 -47.27 -7.81
CA GLU A 45 -28.24 -47.49 -8.11
C GLU A 45 -28.50 -48.65 -9.10
N GLY A 46 -27.42 -49.25 -9.61
CA GLY A 46 -27.50 -50.42 -10.52
C GLY A 46 -27.65 -50.07 -11.99
N LYS A 47 -27.34 -48.82 -12.38
CA LYS A 47 -27.33 -48.43 -13.80
C LYS A 47 -26.10 -49.00 -14.52
N ALA A 48 -26.24 -49.26 -15.82
CA ALA A 48 -25.10 -49.65 -16.66
C ALA A 48 -24.08 -48.50 -16.77
N PRO A 49 -22.77 -48.78 -16.91
CA PRO A 49 -21.72 -47.75 -16.94
C PRO A 49 -21.95 -46.65 -17.98
N ASP A 50 -22.33 -47.02 -19.20
CA ASP A 50 -22.62 -46.08 -20.29
C ASP A 50 -23.88 -45.22 -20.00
N GLU A 51 -24.86 -45.78 -19.31
CA GLU A 51 -26.08 -45.10 -18.90
C GLU A 51 -25.83 -44.15 -17.73
N ALA A 52 -25.03 -44.58 -16.74
CA ALA A 52 -24.64 -43.76 -15.58
C ALA A 52 -23.86 -42.52 -16.00
N GLU A 53 -22.91 -42.65 -16.94
CA GLU A 53 -22.18 -41.53 -17.49
C GLU A 53 -23.10 -40.54 -18.25
N ARG A 54 -24.01 -41.07 -19.07
CA ARG A 54 -24.98 -40.24 -19.81
C ARG A 54 -25.90 -39.46 -18.86
N LEU A 55 -26.41 -40.12 -17.81
CA LEU A 55 -27.27 -39.49 -16.82
C LEU A 55 -26.55 -38.40 -16.02
N ALA A 56 -25.31 -38.65 -15.61
CA ALA A 56 -24.50 -37.63 -14.91
C ALA A 56 -24.29 -36.40 -15.77
N VAL A 57 -24.04 -36.53 -17.07
CA VAL A 57 -23.90 -35.41 -18.00
C VAL A 57 -25.24 -34.71 -18.26
N GLU A 58 -26.35 -35.45 -18.36
CA GLU A 58 -27.69 -34.85 -18.53
C GLU A 58 -28.16 -34.07 -17.32
N ASP A 59 -27.87 -34.56 -16.12
CA ASP A 59 -28.23 -33.89 -14.85
C ASP A 59 -27.45 -32.59 -14.64
N MET A 60 -26.23 -32.51 -15.15
CA MET A 60 -25.39 -31.30 -15.09
C MET A 60 -25.89 -30.17 -16.00
N GLY A 61 -26.73 -30.45 -16.97
CA GLY A 61 -27.33 -29.49 -17.89
C GLY A 61 -26.47 -29.13 -19.09
N ASP A 62 -26.80 -28.01 -19.75
CA ASP A 62 -26.12 -27.63 -21.00
C ASP A 62 -24.70 -27.10 -20.72
N PRO A 63 -23.66 -27.69 -21.37
CA PRO A 63 -22.26 -27.32 -21.12
C PRO A 63 -21.93 -25.88 -21.48
N VAL A 64 -22.64 -25.27 -22.45
CA VAL A 64 -22.44 -23.87 -22.83
C VAL A 64 -22.94 -22.96 -21.73
N THR A 65 -24.10 -23.25 -21.16
CA THR A 65 -24.70 -22.48 -20.06
C THR A 65 -23.84 -22.61 -18.80
N VAL A 66 -23.47 -23.82 -18.40
CA VAL A 66 -22.62 -24.05 -17.24
C VAL A 66 -21.26 -23.37 -17.41
N GLY A 67 -20.63 -23.53 -18.58
CA GLY A 67 -19.32 -22.91 -18.85
C GLY A 67 -19.35 -21.38 -18.85
N THR A 68 -20.41 -20.78 -19.39
CA THR A 68 -20.59 -19.32 -19.39
C THR A 68 -20.90 -18.77 -17.99
N GLU A 69 -21.64 -19.49 -17.17
CA GLU A 69 -21.88 -19.13 -15.78
C GLU A 69 -20.60 -19.24 -14.95
N LEU A 70 -19.84 -20.31 -15.10
CA LEU A 70 -18.53 -20.46 -14.46
C LEU A 70 -17.59 -19.32 -14.88
N ASP A 71 -17.51 -18.97 -16.17
CA ASP A 71 -16.73 -17.81 -16.63
C ASP A 71 -17.23 -16.50 -16.00
N ARG A 72 -18.55 -16.30 -15.91
CA ARG A 72 -19.14 -15.08 -15.33
C ARG A 72 -18.85 -14.92 -13.84
N ILE A 73 -18.94 -16.01 -13.07
CA ILE A 73 -18.71 -16.01 -11.61
C ILE A 73 -17.23 -15.85 -11.31
N HIS A 74 -16.38 -16.53 -12.08
CA HIS A 74 -14.95 -16.63 -11.77
C HIS A 74 -14.09 -15.63 -12.53
N ARG A 75 -14.63 -14.97 -13.55
CA ARG A 75 -13.92 -13.96 -14.31
C ARG A 75 -13.55 -12.76 -13.42
N PRO A 76 -12.26 -12.41 -13.36
CA PRO A 76 -11.82 -11.24 -12.60
C PRO A 76 -12.49 -9.98 -13.12
N ARG A 77 -13.09 -9.22 -12.22
CA ARG A 77 -13.73 -7.94 -12.54
C ARG A 77 -12.76 -6.81 -12.28
N PRO A 78 -12.29 -6.10 -13.31
CA PRO A 78 -11.40 -4.97 -13.13
C PRO A 78 -12.07 -3.87 -12.29
N GLN A 79 -11.34 -3.33 -11.33
CA GLN A 79 -11.82 -2.25 -10.46
C GLN A 79 -11.48 -0.88 -11.06
N TRP A 80 -12.12 -0.56 -12.20
CA TRP A 80 -11.87 0.68 -12.92
C TRP A 80 -12.06 1.94 -12.06
N GLY A 81 -13.02 1.93 -11.10
CA GLY A 81 -13.27 3.07 -10.23
C GLY A 81 -12.07 3.38 -9.31
N LEU A 82 -11.45 2.35 -8.73
CA LEU A 82 -10.27 2.52 -7.88
C LEU A 82 -9.06 2.97 -8.70
N LEU A 83 -8.85 2.37 -9.87
CA LEU A 83 -7.81 2.76 -10.81
C LEU A 83 -7.96 4.22 -11.25
N GLY A 84 -9.16 4.60 -11.68
CA GLY A 84 -9.47 5.96 -12.12
C GLY A 84 -9.24 6.99 -11.00
N LEU A 85 -9.74 6.74 -9.80
CA LEU A 85 -9.52 7.62 -8.66
C LEU A 85 -8.03 7.79 -8.32
N THR A 86 -7.25 6.71 -8.38
CA THR A 86 -5.80 6.77 -8.16
C THR A 86 -5.10 7.65 -9.20
N ILE A 87 -5.44 7.47 -10.48
CA ILE A 87 -4.87 8.28 -11.58
C ILE A 87 -5.25 9.75 -11.42
N VAL A 88 -6.52 10.04 -11.09
CA VAL A 88 -6.99 11.40 -10.86
C VAL A 88 -6.24 12.06 -9.71
N LEU A 89 -6.09 11.39 -8.57
CA LEU A 89 -5.34 11.92 -7.43
C LEU A 89 -3.87 12.14 -7.77
N ALA A 90 -3.24 11.22 -8.51
CA ALA A 90 -1.86 11.40 -8.97
C ALA A 90 -1.73 12.58 -9.93
N ALA A 91 -2.68 12.77 -10.85
CA ALA A 91 -2.70 13.90 -11.78
C ALA A 91 -2.90 15.24 -11.04
N VAL A 92 -3.83 15.28 -10.07
CA VAL A 92 -4.02 16.44 -9.19
C VAL A 92 -2.72 16.75 -8.44
N GLY A 93 -2.03 15.74 -7.91
CA GLY A 93 -0.76 15.93 -7.24
C GLY A 93 0.34 16.50 -8.13
N VAL A 94 0.44 16.03 -9.38
CA VAL A 94 1.37 16.58 -10.37
C VAL A 94 1.01 18.03 -10.69
N PHE A 95 -0.27 18.32 -10.90
CA PHE A 95 -0.77 19.67 -11.16
C PHE A 95 -0.41 20.64 -10.01
N LEU A 96 -0.69 20.26 -8.77
CA LEU A 96 -0.36 21.05 -7.58
C LEU A 96 1.16 21.29 -7.49
N ARG A 97 1.96 20.26 -7.71
CA ARG A 97 3.42 20.36 -7.65
C ARG A 97 3.99 21.29 -8.72
N VAL A 98 3.45 21.23 -9.92
CA VAL A 98 3.82 22.12 -11.02
C VAL A 98 3.44 23.55 -10.65
N LEU A 99 2.20 23.77 -10.23
CA LEU A 99 1.67 25.07 -9.87
C LEU A 99 2.51 25.79 -8.79
N PHE A 100 2.84 25.08 -7.70
CA PHE A 100 3.61 25.67 -6.60
C PHE A 100 5.11 25.76 -6.84
N ARG A 101 5.67 25.04 -7.83
CA ARG A 101 7.11 25.08 -8.15
C ARG A 101 7.47 26.03 -9.29
N LEU A 102 6.56 26.25 -10.24
CA LEU A 102 6.84 27.06 -11.42
C LEU A 102 7.41 28.47 -11.10
N PRO A 103 6.96 29.16 -10.05
CA PRO A 103 7.49 30.48 -9.73
C PRO A 103 8.97 30.52 -9.31
N TYR A 104 9.49 29.38 -8.81
CA TYR A 104 10.81 29.35 -8.14
C TYR A 104 11.89 28.57 -8.89
N PHE A 105 11.53 27.78 -9.91
CA PHE A 105 12.48 26.91 -10.63
C PHE A 105 12.32 27.02 -12.14
N ARG A 106 13.31 26.53 -12.90
CA ARG A 106 13.25 26.43 -14.36
C ARG A 106 12.02 25.65 -14.78
N GLN A 107 11.10 26.33 -15.42
CA GLN A 107 9.75 25.82 -15.76
C GLN A 107 9.81 24.51 -16.56
N ASP A 108 10.70 24.44 -17.56
CA ASP A 108 10.83 23.29 -18.45
C ASP A 108 11.23 22.01 -17.70
N LEU A 109 12.19 22.10 -16.78
CA LEU A 109 12.69 20.96 -16.01
C LEU A 109 11.66 20.47 -14.97
N VAL A 110 10.91 21.37 -14.35
CA VAL A 110 9.87 21.01 -13.36
C VAL A 110 8.74 20.29 -14.05
N LEU A 111 8.24 20.82 -15.15
CA LEU A 111 7.15 20.22 -15.92
C LEU A 111 7.56 18.84 -16.49
N MET A 112 8.75 18.77 -17.12
CA MET A 112 9.25 17.53 -17.71
C MET A 112 9.41 16.42 -16.67
N ARG A 113 9.99 16.72 -15.50
CA ARG A 113 10.14 15.76 -14.40
C ARG A 113 8.79 15.33 -13.81
N ALA A 114 7.83 16.26 -13.68
CA ALA A 114 6.51 15.98 -13.18
C ALA A 114 5.73 15.06 -14.15
N LEU A 115 5.73 15.36 -15.44
CA LEU A 115 5.09 14.53 -16.46
C LEU A 115 5.77 13.16 -16.61
N ALA A 116 7.10 13.11 -16.58
CA ALA A 116 7.86 11.85 -16.62
C ALA A 116 7.51 10.97 -15.39
N SER A 117 7.44 11.55 -14.19
CA SER A 117 7.08 10.81 -12.98
C SER A 117 5.64 10.28 -13.02
N LEU A 118 4.70 11.05 -13.57
CA LEU A 118 3.32 10.62 -13.76
C LEU A 118 3.24 9.49 -14.80
N GLY A 119 3.90 9.68 -15.96
CA GLY A 119 3.91 8.69 -17.04
C GLY A 119 4.54 7.37 -16.61
N LEU A 120 5.75 7.41 -16.02
CA LEU A 120 6.42 6.21 -15.49
C LEU A 120 5.61 5.55 -14.36
N GLY A 121 5.03 6.35 -13.47
CA GLY A 121 4.20 5.87 -12.40
C GLY A 121 2.94 5.17 -12.93
N THR A 122 2.23 5.78 -13.86
CA THR A 122 1.03 5.20 -14.48
C THR A 122 1.37 3.94 -15.29
N ALA A 123 2.48 3.96 -16.04
CA ALA A 123 2.94 2.78 -16.79
C ALA A 123 3.31 1.62 -15.86
N ALA A 124 4.02 1.91 -14.76
CA ALA A 124 4.33 0.91 -13.74
C ALA A 124 3.06 0.36 -13.07
N MET A 125 2.09 1.22 -12.78
CA MET A 125 0.79 0.83 -12.24
C MET A 125 0.04 -0.12 -13.18
N LEU A 126 -0.04 0.24 -14.46
CA LEU A 126 -0.67 -0.62 -15.47
C LEU A 126 0.11 -1.92 -15.66
N GLY A 127 1.44 -1.86 -15.72
CA GLY A 127 2.31 -3.04 -15.79
C GLY A 127 2.08 -4.00 -14.61
N MET A 128 2.04 -3.46 -13.40
CA MET A 128 1.74 -4.21 -12.19
C MET A 128 0.31 -4.76 -12.18
N TYR A 129 -0.65 -4.03 -12.74
CA TYR A 129 -2.04 -4.48 -12.85
C TYR A 129 -2.18 -5.77 -13.67
N PHE A 130 -1.35 -5.97 -14.68
CA PHE A 130 -1.32 -7.19 -15.50
C PHE A 130 -0.34 -8.26 -14.98
N LEU A 131 0.47 -7.94 -13.97
CA LEU A 131 1.44 -8.85 -13.37
C LEU A 131 0.74 -9.88 -12.47
N ASP A 132 1.20 -11.11 -12.54
CA ASP A 132 0.71 -12.21 -11.74
C ASP A 132 1.31 -12.18 -10.32
N VAL A 133 0.49 -11.88 -9.33
CA VAL A 133 0.94 -11.85 -7.93
C VAL A 133 1.39 -13.22 -7.43
N SER A 134 0.83 -14.31 -7.95
CA SER A 134 1.26 -15.66 -7.58
C SER A 134 2.74 -15.88 -7.90
N ARG A 135 3.25 -15.28 -9.00
CA ARG A 135 4.69 -15.31 -9.31
C ARG A 135 5.50 -14.52 -8.30
N LEU A 136 4.99 -13.38 -7.88
CA LEU A 136 5.63 -12.52 -6.90
C LEU A 136 5.77 -13.21 -5.55
N VAL A 137 4.69 -13.81 -5.09
CA VAL A 137 4.65 -14.58 -3.84
C VAL A 137 5.56 -15.80 -3.90
N ARG A 138 5.66 -16.47 -5.06
CA ARG A 138 6.59 -17.58 -5.27
C ARG A 138 8.05 -17.18 -5.07
N HIS A 139 8.40 -15.94 -5.42
CA HIS A 139 9.75 -15.39 -5.28
C HIS A 139 9.88 -14.44 -4.08
N ALA A 140 9.01 -14.56 -3.08
CA ALA A 140 8.92 -13.64 -1.94
C ALA A 140 10.26 -13.39 -1.23
N ARG A 141 11.07 -14.44 -1.01
CA ARG A 141 12.41 -14.30 -0.40
C ARG A 141 13.39 -13.58 -1.31
N ALA A 142 13.37 -13.86 -2.61
CA ALA A 142 14.23 -13.19 -3.56
C ALA A 142 13.89 -11.69 -3.65
N LEU A 143 12.61 -11.34 -3.61
CA LEU A 143 12.15 -9.95 -3.59
C LEU A 143 12.58 -9.22 -2.31
N TYR A 144 12.49 -9.89 -1.15
CA TYR A 144 12.98 -9.33 0.11
C TYR A 144 14.50 -9.05 0.04
N ILE A 145 15.29 -10.05 -0.39
CA ILE A 145 16.74 -9.89 -0.56
C ILE A 145 17.05 -8.83 -1.61
N GLY A 146 16.34 -8.83 -2.73
CA GLY A 146 16.47 -7.81 -3.78
C GLY A 146 16.23 -6.40 -3.27
N THR A 147 15.24 -6.21 -2.38
CA THR A 147 14.98 -4.91 -1.74
C THR A 147 16.15 -4.47 -0.86
N LEU A 148 16.75 -5.37 -0.09
CA LEU A 148 17.95 -5.07 0.71
C LEU A 148 19.15 -4.75 -0.18
N VAL A 149 19.41 -5.55 -1.22
CA VAL A 149 20.49 -5.33 -2.17
C VAL A 149 20.33 -4.00 -2.91
N MET A 150 19.12 -3.66 -3.37
CA MET A 150 18.84 -2.37 -4.01
C MET A 150 19.11 -1.19 -3.07
N THR A 151 19.00 -1.38 -1.77
CA THR A 151 19.25 -0.32 -0.79
C THR A 151 20.74 0.05 -0.72
N VAL A 152 21.65 -0.91 -0.89
CA VAL A 152 23.11 -0.71 -0.73
C VAL A 152 23.67 0.36 -1.67
N PRO A 153 23.44 0.34 -2.99
CA PRO A 153 23.95 1.40 -3.87
C PRO A 153 23.32 2.76 -3.58
N LEU A 154 22.06 2.78 -3.11
CA LEU A 154 21.41 4.04 -2.74
C LEU A 154 22.06 4.69 -1.51
N LEU A 155 22.58 3.88 -0.58
CA LEU A 155 23.37 4.35 0.55
C LEU A 155 24.66 5.05 0.10
N ARG A 156 25.25 4.64 -1.03
CA ARG A 156 26.57 5.08 -1.47
C ARG A 156 26.55 6.21 -2.50
N PHE A 157 25.58 6.20 -3.43
CA PHE A 157 25.63 6.98 -4.66
C PHE A 157 24.61 8.12 -4.76
N VAL A 158 23.60 8.14 -3.90
CA VAL A 158 22.54 9.16 -3.99
C VAL A 158 22.50 9.95 -2.68
N TYR A 159 22.27 11.26 -2.78
CA TYR A 159 22.04 12.12 -1.62
C TYR A 159 21.00 11.48 -0.70
N PRO A 160 21.34 11.20 0.57
CA PRO A 160 20.69 10.12 1.33
C PRO A 160 19.21 10.34 1.63
N THR A 161 18.73 11.58 1.63
CA THR A 161 17.41 11.88 2.16
C THR A 161 16.25 11.61 1.20
N TYR A 162 16.34 12.03 -0.06
CA TYR A 162 15.18 11.91 -0.98
C TYR A 162 15.02 10.53 -1.60
N SER A 163 16.11 9.90 -1.97
CA SER A 163 16.05 8.58 -2.63
C SER A 163 15.77 7.46 -1.64
N PHE A 164 16.12 7.67 -0.38
CA PHE A 164 15.87 6.71 0.67
C PHE A 164 14.38 6.63 1.03
N SER A 165 13.67 7.75 1.06
CA SER A 165 12.22 7.73 1.27
C SER A 165 11.49 6.89 0.22
N LEU A 166 12.06 6.82 -1.01
CA LEU A 166 11.60 5.97 -2.11
C LEU A 166 11.67 4.49 -1.77
N VAL A 167 12.76 4.02 -1.26
CA VAL A 167 12.98 2.58 -1.02
C VAL A 167 12.39 2.15 0.30
N SER A 168 12.44 3.00 1.33
CA SER A 168 11.88 2.69 2.64
C SER A 168 10.36 2.46 2.61
N ALA A 169 9.63 3.07 1.68
CA ALA A 169 8.21 2.79 1.48
C ALA A 169 7.93 1.37 0.96
N LEU A 170 8.93 0.70 0.37
CA LEU A 170 8.82 -0.71 -0.04
C LEU A 170 9.11 -1.70 1.10
N TYR A 171 9.69 -1.24 2.22
CA TYR A 171 10.09 -2.13 3.32
C TYR A 171 8.94 -2.87 3.99
N PRO A 172 7.77 -2.26 4.27
CA PRO A 172 6.63 -3.00 4.80
C PRO A 172 6.15 -4.10 3.85
N LEU A 173 6.18 -3.83 2.54
CA LEU A 173 5.85 -4.83 1.52
C LEU A 173 6.87 -5.96 1.47
N ALA A 174 8.17 -5.64 1.47
CA ALA A 174 9.24 -6.64 1.52
C ALA A 174 9.14 -7.50 2.79
N TYR A 175 8.86 -6.87 3.94
CA TYR A 175 8.65 -7.57 5.20
C TYR A 175 7.47 -8.54 5.14
N VAL A 176 6.35 -8.14 4.56
CA VAL A 176 5.17 -9.00 4.42
C VAL A 176 5.43 -10.18 3.48
N LEU A 177 6.18 -9.98 2.40
CA LEU A 177 6.63 -11.08 1.53
C LEU A 177 7.54 -12.05 2.28
N TRP A 178 8.43 -11.54 3.12
CA TRP A 178 9.25 -12.36 4.02
C TRP A 178 8.39 -13.16 4.99
N LEU A 179 7.45 -12.52 5.70
CA LEU A 179 6.49 -13.15 6.60
C LEU A 179 5.74 -14.30 5.91
N TYR A 180 5.28 -14.07 4.67
CA TYR A 180 4.56 -15.08 3.90
C TYR A 180 5.36 -16.38 3.74
N SER A 181 6.68 -16.30 3.61
CA SER A 181 7.56 -17.46 3.41
C SER A 181 7.61 -18.44 4.59
N PHE A 182 7.03 -18.09 5.73
CA PHE A 182 7.10 -18.86 6.97
C PHE A 182 5.75 -19.44 7.42
N ARG A 183 4.78 -19.56 6.52
CA ARG A 183 3.51 -20.22 6.79
C ARG A 183 3.72 -21.63 7.33
N GLY A 184 3.02 -21.99 8.43
CA GLY A 184 3.02 -23.34 9.01
C GLY A 184 4.35 -23.80 9.63
N LYS A 185 5.35 -22.90 9.83
CA LYS A 185 6.66 -23.26 10.38
C LYS A 185 6.77 -23.14 11.91
N GLY A 186 5.65 -23.03 12.61
CA GLY A 186 5.61 -22.97 14.07
C GLY A 186 6.37 -21.77 14.65
N TRP A 187 6.90 -21.95 15.85
CA TRP A 187 7.67 -20.92 16.56
C TRP A 187 8.91 -20.45 15.81
N LYS A 188 9.56 -21.34 15.06
CA LYS A 188 10.72 -20.97 14.22
C LYS A 188 10.31 -20.00 13.12
N GLY A 189 9.12 -20.20 12.52
CA GLY A 189 8.58 -19.31 11.50
C GLY A 189 8.28 -17.91 12.06
N LEU A 190 7.69 -17.85 13.26
CA LEU A 190 7.41 -16.57 13.93
C LEU A 190 8.72 -15.82 14.26
N LEU A 191 9.70 -16.52 14.84
CA LEU A 191 11.01 -15.94 15.18
C LEU A 191 11.72 -15.39 13.92
N LEU A 192 11.80 -16.19 12.85
CA LEU A 192 12.44 -15.77 11.60
C LEU A 192 11.70 -14.60 10.93
N THR A 193 10.40 -14.50 11.12
CA THR A 193 9.62 -13.35 10.65
C THR A 193 10.04 -12.08 11.39
N ILE A 194 10.11 -12.11 12.71
CA ILE A 194 10.53 -10.97 13.53
C ILE A 194 11.98 -10.57 13.22
N LEU A 195 12.89 -11.55 13.15
CA LEU A 195 14.29 -11.31 12.80
C LEU A 195 14.46 -10.70 11.39
N GLY A 196 13.59 -11.02 10.44
CA GLY A 196 13.61 -10.42 9.12
C GLY A 196 13.25 -8.93 9.09
N GLY A 197 12.62 -8.40 10.13
CA GLY A 197 12.43 -6.96 10.27
C GLY A 197 13.72 -6.20 10.65
N MET A 198 14.66 -6.87 11.32
CA MET A 198 15.88 -6.22 11.85
C MET A 198 16.78 -5.60 10.75
N PRO A 199 17.11 -6.29 9.65
CA PRO A 199 17.95 -5.69 8.60
C PRO A 199 17.32 -4.43 8.00
N LEU A 200 16.01 -4.44 7.76
CA LEU A 200 15.27 -3.28 7.23
C LEU A 200 15.27 -2.12 8.24
N ALA A 201 15.05 -2.42 9.52
CA ALA A 201 15.11 -1.43 10.60
C ALA A 201 16.52 -0.86 10.77
N ALA A 202 17.57 -1.71 10.70
CA ALA A 202 18.95 -1.28 10.76
C ALA A 202 19.31 -0.30 9.65
N VAL A 203 18.86 -0.54 8.43
CA VAL A 203 19.05 0.41 7.32
C VAL A 203 18.34 1.75 7.60
N CYS A 204 17.13 1.74 8.15
CA CYS A 204 16.43 2.97 8.56
C CYS A 204 17.18 3.76 9.65
N CYS A 205 17.94 3.07 10.51
CA CYS A 205 18.79 3.69 11.53
C CYS A 205 20.11 4.22 10.96
N LEU A 206 20.70 3.50 10.00
CA LEU A 206 21.94 3.92 9.31
C LEU A 206 21.73 5.17 8.48
N ILE A 207 20.58 5.27 7.82
CA ILE A 207 20.11 6.49 7.18
C ILE A 207 19.05 7.07 8.10
N PRO A 208 19.30 8.14 8.84
CA PRO A 208 18.40 8.59 9.91
C PRO A 208 17.01 8.98 9.38
N SER A 209 16.20 7.97 9.08
CA SER A 209 14.82 8.09 8.62
C SER A 209 13.87 7.60 9.71
N ALA A 210 13.49 8.47 10.61
CA ALA A 210 12.54 8.16 11.65
C ALA A 210 11.18 7.72 11.07
N SER A 211 10.66 8.43 10.08
CA SER A 211 9.39 8.09 9.42
C SER A 211 9.41 6.71 8.78
N GLY A 212 10.47 6.37 8.03
CA GLY A 212 10.65 5.04 7.42
C GLY A 212 10.69 3.92 8.48
N LEU A 213 11.42 4.13 9.57
CA LEU A 213 11.48 3.19 10.69
C LEU A 213 10.11 2.97 11.34
N PHE A 214 9.40 4.05 11.66
CA PHE A 214 8.08 3.95 12.30
C PHE A 214 7.03 3.31 11.38
N ILE A 215 7.02 3.66 10.09
CA ILE A 215 6.14 3.01 9.10
C ILE A 215 6.42 1.50 9.05
N LEU A 216 7.70 1.10 8.99
CA LEU A 216 8.08 -0.32 9.01
C LEU A 216 7.63 -1.02 10.29
N LEU A 217 7.89 -0.42 11.45
CA LEU A 217 7.56 -1.02 12.75
C LEU A 217 6.05 -1.19 12.94
N PHE A 218 5.26 -0.14 12.68
CA PHE A 218 3.81 -0.21 12.84
C PHE A 218 3.15 -1.13 11.80
N SER A 219 3.56 -1.03 10.53
CA SER A 219 3.02 -1.90 9.48
C SER A 219 3.45 -3.36 9.68
N GLY A 220 4.70 -3.57 10.07
CA GLY A 220 5.25 -4.91 10.37
C GLY A 220 4.58 -5.54 11.59
N LEU A 221 4.39 -4.78 12.66
CA LEU A 221 3.67 -5.24 13.86
C LEU A 221 2.23 -5.61 13.53
N ALA A 222 1.51 -4.72 12.83
CA ALA A 222 0.12 -4.97 12.44
C ALA A 222 -0.01 -6.20 11.54
N ALA A 223 0.88 -6.36 10.55
CA ALA A 223 0.89 -7.52 9.67
C ALA A 223 1.20 -8.82 10.43
N THR A 224 2.16 -8.79 11.36
CA THR A 224 2.54 -9.96 12.16
C THR A 224 1.45 -10.35 13.15
N LEU A 225 0.79 -9.38 13.79
CA LEU A 225 -0.37 -9.60 14.65
C LEU A 225 -1.56 -10.17 13.87
N TYR A 226 -1.82 -9.63 12.68
CA TYR A 226 -2.86 -10.16 11.80
C TYR A 226 -2.56 -11.61 11.39
N ALA A 227 -1.31 -11.92 11.04
CA ALA A 227 -0.88 -13.28 10.72
C ALA A 227 -1.04 -14.23 11.92
N ALA A 228 -0.58 -13.82 13.09
CA ALA A 228 -0.72 -14.61 14.33
C ALA A 228 -2.20 -14.84 14.68
N GLY A 229 -3.04 -13.83 14.56
CA GLY A 229 -4.49 -13.92 14.79
C GLY A 229 -5.22 -14.89 13.83
N ARG A 230 -4.66 -15.11 12.63
CA ARG A 230 -5.12 -16.11 11.65
C ARG A 230 -4.44 -17.46 11.77
N ASP A 231 -3.65 -17.66 12.83
CA ASP A 231 -2.83 -18.86 13.05
C ASP A 231 -1.92 -19.22 11.86
N TRP A 232 -1.39 -18.21 11.18
CA TRP A 232 -0.56 -18.37 10.00
C TRP A 232 0.66 -19.26 10.21
N PHE A 233 1.21 -19.24 11.42
CA PHE A 233 2.40 -20.00 11.79
C PHE A 233 2.08 -21.39 12.34
N GLY A 234 0.84 -21.70 12.73
CA GLY A 234 0.46 -22.97 13.35
C GLY A 234 0.90 -23.10 14.83
N VAL A 235 0.99 -21.97 15.57
CA VAL A 235 1.34 -21.94 17.00
C VAL A 235 0.13 -21.69 17.91
N GLY A 236 -1.05 -21.50 17.31
CA GLY A 236 -2.25 -21.05 17.97
C GLY A 236 -2.34 -19.52 18.05
N ARG A 237 -3.50 -18.99 17.66
CA ARG A 237 -3.74 -17.55 17.47
C ARG A 237 -3.37 -16.69 18.68
N TRP A 238 -3.79 -17.09 19.88
CA TRP A 238 -3.54 -16.31 21.09
C TRP A 238 -2.09 -16.39 21.58
N LYS A 239 -1.47 -17.57 21.46
CA LYS A 239 -0.06 -17.77 21.83
C LYS A 239 0.86 -16.98 20.89
N GLY A 240 0.59 -17.03 19.58
CA GLY A 240 1.35 -16.28 18.58
C GLY A 240 1.20 -14.77 18.76
N ALA A 241 -0.01 -14.26 18.92
CA ALA A 241 -0.26 -12.83 19.14
C ALA A 241 0.36 -12.34 20.47
N GLY A 242 0.22 -13.12 21.55
CA GLY A 242 0.84 -12.81 22.84
C GLY A 242 2.35 -12.73 22.76
N ALA A 243 3.00 -13.67 22.03
CA ALA A 243 4.44 -13.64 21.83
C ALA A 243 4.90 -12.39 21.04
N VAL A 244 4.20 -12.02 20.00
CA VAL A 244 4.48 -10.80 19.22
C VAL A 244 4.38 -9.55 20.09
N LEU A 245 3.31 -9.44 20.88
CA LEU A 245 3.12 -8.32 21.81
C LEU A 245 4.21 -8.32 22.90
N ALA A 246 4.57 -9.48 23.46
CA ALA A 246 5.62 -9.58 24.45
C ALA A 246 6.97 -9.10 23.92
N VAL A 247 7.33 -9.47 22.68
CA VAL A 247 8.54 -8.97 22.01
C VAL A 247 8.48 -7.47 21.79
N ALA A 248 7.33 -6.95 21.31
CA ALA A 248 7.17 -5.52 21.07
C ALA A 248 7.28 -4.70 22.37
N PHE A 249 6.59 -5.11 23.43
CA PHE A 249 6.67 -4.47 24.74
C PHE A 249 8.04 -4.63 25.39
N GLY A 250 8.67 -5.83 25.26
CA GLY A 250 10.02 -6.06 25.76
C GLY A 250 11.05 -5.16 25.09
N LEU A 251 10.96 -4.97 23.77
CA LEU A 251 11.81 -4.03 23.05
C LEU A 251 11.57 -2.59 23.51
N LEU A 252 10.31 -2.18 23.66
CA LEU A 252 9.96 -0.84 24.14
C LEU A 252 10.49 -0.58 25.55
N ALA A 253 10.33 -1.55 26.46
CA ALA A 253 10.86 -1.49 27.81
C ALA A 253 12.40 -1.41 27.82
N PHE A 254 13.06 -2.21 26.98
CA PHE A 254 14.51 -2.16 26.83
C PHE A 254 15.00 -0.78 26.36
N LEU A 255 14.35 -0.20 25.34
CA LEU A 255 14.69 1.13 24.84
C LEU A 255 14.45 2.21 25.90
N PHE A 256 13.39 2.07 26.71
CA PHE A 256 13.12 2.97 27.84
C PHE A 256 14.20 2.88 28.91
N LEU A 257 14.53 1.68 29.38
CA LEU A 257 15.54 1.45 30.42
C LEU A 257 16.95 1.91 30.00
N LYS A 258 17.27 1.82 28.71
CA LYS A 258 18.54 2.31 28.16
C LYS A 258 18.55 3.83 27.89
N GLY A 259 17.44 4.52 28.15
CA GLY A 259 17.34 5.97 27.94
C GLY A 259 17.25 6.41 26.48
N TYR A 260 17.15 5.48 25.52
CA TYR A 260 17.00 5.84 24.10
C TYR A 260 15.67 6.56 23.82
N LEU A 261 14.64 6.29 24.63
CA LEU A 261 13.36 6.99 24.52
C LEU A 261 13.45 8.46 24.95
N ASN A 262 14.37 8.84 25.80
CA ASN A 262 14.45 10.22 26.31
C ASN A 262 14.64 11.24 25.17
N SER A 263 15.52 10.93 24.23
CA SER A 263 15.72 11.78 23.05
C SER A 263 14.49 11.84 22.15
N PHE A 264 13.73 10.75 22.06
CA PHE A 264 12.48 10.69 21.31
C PHE A 264 11.37 11.48 22.03
N LEU A 265 11.23 11.32 23.34
CA LEU A 265 10.29 12.05 24.17
C LEU A 265 10.56 13.57 24.13
N LEU A 266 11.83 13.97 24.15
CA LEU A 266 12.21 15.37 23.95
C LEU A 266 11.74 15.89 22.57
N ARG A 267 11.92 15.12 21.50
CA ARG A 267 11.41 15.50 20.17
C ARG A 267 9.89 15.58 20.13
N VAL A 268 9.19 14.69 20.79
CA VAL A 268 7.72 14.73 20.93
C VAL A 268 7.31 15.99 21.68
N MET A 269 8.00 16.34 22.76
CA MET A 269 7.72 17.53 23.54
C MET A 269 7.94 18.82 22.72
N ILE A 270 9.03 18.88 21.94
CA ILE A 270 9.30 20.01 21.03
C ILE A 270 8.25 20.09 19.91
N ALA A 271 7.83 18.94 19.36
CA ALA A 271 6.78 18.92 18.33
C ALA A 271 5.42 19.39 18.86
N LEU A 272 5.12 19.11 20.14
CA LEU A 272 3.90 19.58 20.80
C LEU A 272 3.98 21.04 21.26
N ARG A 273 5.18 21.50 21.60
CA ARG A 273 5.46 22.87 22.08
C ARG A 273 6.70 23.43 21.39
N PRO A 274 6.59 23.79 20.09
CA PRO A 274 7.75 24.23 19.30
C PRO A 274 8.37 25.54 19.84
N GLU A 275 7.63 26.29 20.61
CA GLU A 275 8.09 27.54 21.26
C GLU A 275 9.28 27.32 22.20
N LEU A 276 9.42 26.10 22.79
CA LEU A 276 10.50 25.77 23.71
C LEU A 276 11.89 25.81 23.04
N GLU A 277 11.96 25.51 21.75
CA GLU A 277 13.21 25.52 20.95
C GLU A 277 13.00 26.26 19.61
N LYS A 278 12.31 27.36 19.59
CA LYS A 278 11.97 28.14 18.40
C LYS A 278 13.17 28.57 17.55
N GLU A 279 14.35 28.67 18.11
CA GLU A 279 15.58 29.08 17.40
C GLU A 279 16.32 27.87 16.78
N HIS A 280 15.92 26.64 17.12
CA HIS A 280 16.59 25.41 16.71
C HIS A 280 15.62 24.37 16.15
N ARG A 281 15.36 23.31 16.89
CA ARG A 281 14.58 22.15 16.42
C ARG A 281 13.08 22.43 16.29
N GLY A 282 12.56 23.37 17.08
CA GLY A 282 11.16 23.77 17.08
C GLY A 282 10.80 24.81 16.02
N TYR A 283 11.82 25.43 15.37
CA TYR A 283 11.62 26.55 14.45
C TYR A 283 10.53 26.29 13.40
N MET A 284 10.61 25.19 12.68
CA MET A 284 9.66 24.89 11.61
C MET A 284 8.23 24.63 12.13
N GLY A 285 8.11 23.94 13.27
CA GLY A 285 6.82 23.76 13.94
C GLY A 285 6.19 25.06 14.39
N TRP A 286 7.00 25.94 15.00
CA TRP A 286 6.57 27.24 15.43
C TRP A 286 6.12 28.14 14.26
N VAL A 287 6.88 28.17 13.17
CA VAL A 287 6.51 28.89 11.94
C VAL A 287 5.17 28.38 11.37
N LEU A 288 4.99 27.07 11.30
CA LEU A 288 3.75 26.49 10.78
C LEU A 288 2.55 26.80 11.70
N HIS A 289 2.70 26.76 13.01
CA HIS A 289 1.63 27.17 13.94
C HIS A 289 1.20 28.61 13.68
N MET A 290 2.15 29.51 13.50
CA MET A 290 1.84 30.94 13.20
C MET A 290 1.11 31.05 11.84
N PHE A 291 1.44 30.25 10.84
CA PHE A 291 0.72 30.27 9.57
C PHE A 291 -0.73 29.84 9.73
N TRP A 292 -0.98 28.80 10.55
CA TRP A 292 -2.34 28.29 10.74
C TRP A 292 -3.26 29.25 11.49
N GLU A 293 -2.75 30.18 12.29
CA GLU A 293 -3.56 31.20 12.96
C GLU A 293 -4.28 32.13 11.97
N ASP A 294 -3.68 32.36 10.78
CA ASP A 294 -4.17 33.33 9.80
C ASP A 294 -4.75 32.68 8.54
N VAL A 295 -4.88 31.33 8.48
CA VAL A 295 -5.39 30.61 7.29
C VAL A 295 -6.92 30.61 7.27
N PRO A 296 -7.56 31.30 6.31
CA PRO A 296 -9.02 31.31 6.18
C PRO A 296 -9.55 29.97 5.63
N PRO A 297 -10.88 29.72 5.78
CA PRO A 297 -11.52 28.56 5.16
C PRO A 297 -11.31 28.49 3.64
N LEU A 298 -11.52 29.61 2.97
CA LEU A 298 -11.33 29.79 1.52
C LEU A 298 -10.67 31.15 1.24
N ARG A 299 -9.73 31.14 0.30
CA ARG A 299 -9.11 32.36 -0.22
C ARG A 299 -9.43 32.50 -1.72
N SER A 300 -9.62 33.72 -2.20
CA SER A 300 -9.87 33.97 -3.62
C SER A 300 -8.65 33.54 -4.46
N VAL A 301 -8.92 32.74 -5.49
CA VAL A 301 -7.89 32.33 -6.46
C VAL A 301 -7.55 33.54 -7.32
N GLY A 302 -6.38 34.15 -7.13
CA GLY A 302 -5.93 35.32 -7.91
C GLY A 302 -5.50 36.53 -7.05
N GLY A 303 -5.74 36.51 -5.74
CA GLY A 303 -4.99 37.39 -4.84
C GLY A 303 -3.53 36.96 -4.89
N GLU A 304 -2.60 37.92 -5.01
CA GLU A 304 -1.19 37.63 -4.83
C GLU A 304 -1.06 36.66 -3.67
N ALA A 305 -0.47 35.48 -3.95
CA ALA A 305 -0.11 34.53 -2.89
C ALA A 305 1.06 35.13 -2.10
N ALA A 306 0.82 36.35 -1.62
CA ALA A 306 1.65 36.95 -0.63
C ALA A 306 1.59 36.01 0.56
N MET A 307 2.65 35.27 0.81
CA MET A 307 2.96 34.84 2.16
C MET A 307 2.50 35.99 3.07
N PRO A 308 1.76 35.72 4.14
CA PRO A 308 1.34 36.81 5.00
C PRO A 308 2.60 37.56 5.38
N VAL A 309 2.79 38.75 4.76
CA VAL A 309 3.93 39.64 4.99
C VAL A 309 4.07 39.89 6.49
N ASN A 310 2.95 39.84 7.20
CA ASN A 310 2.87 39.91 8.64
C ASN A 310 3.52 38.73 9.40
N ALA A 311 3.51 37.51 8.86
CA ALA A 311 4.21 36.40 9.49
C ALA A 311 5.72 36.57 9.37
N GLY A 312 6.20 37.04 8.22
CA GLY A 312 7.61 37.37 8.03
C GLY A 312 8.10 38.54 8.89
N ALA A 313 7.32 39.58 8.96
CA ALA A 313 7.63 40.76 9.82
C ALA A 313 7.59 40.39 11.31
N ARG A 314 6.69 39.54 11.76
CA ARG A 314 6.62 39.06 13.15
C ARG A 314 7.80 38.13 13.51
N ILE A 315 8.30 37.33 12.57
CA ILE A 315 9.34 36.31 12.82
C ILE A 315 10.74 36.94 12.85
N PHE A 316 11.05 37.95 11.99
CA PHE A 316 12.40 38.44 11.78
C PHE A 316 12.65 39.89 12.21
N GLY A 317 11.70 40.56 12.83
CA GLY A 317 11.94 41.86 13.49
C GLY A 317 12.66 42.88 12.64
N GLY A 318 12.19 43.18 11.44
CA GLY A 318 12.72 44.24 10.58
C GLY A 318 13.44 43.77 9.32
N GLY A 319 12.76 43.83 8.21
CA GLY A 319 13.36 44.08 6.90
C GLY A 319 14.13 42.97 6.20
N GLN A 320 14.31 41.81 6.77
CA GLN A 320 14.83 40.67 6.00
C GLN A 320 13.70 39.98 5.22
N GLU A 321 13.77 40.05 3.90
CA GLU A 321 12.91 39.25 3.06
C GLU A 321 13.07 37.78 3.46
N LEU A 322 12.01 37.16 3.95
CA LEU A 322 11.92 35.72 4.12
C LEU A 322 12.25 35.10 2.77
N ARG A 323 13.35 34.37 2.69
CA ARG A 323 13.47 33.39 1.61
C ARG A 323 12.23 32.52 1.70
N PRO A 324 11.45 32.40 0.61
CA PRO A 324 10.28 31.56 0.63
C PRO A 324 10.72 30.17 1.11
N ILE A 325 10.15 29.72 2.21
CA ILE A 325 10.35 28.34 2.67
C ILE A 325 10.06 27.48 1.47
N ASP A 326 10.95 26.57 1.10
CA ASP A 326 10.72 25.67 -0.05
C ASP A 326 9.61 24.67 0.33
N PHE A 327 8.37 25.12 0.23
CA PHE A 327 7.18 24.32 0.48
C PHE A 327 6.92 23.23 -0.57
N SER A 328 7.86 23.06 -1.51
CA SER A 328 7.62 22.30 -2.74
C SER A 328 7.54 20.79 -2.59
N HIS A 329 7.96 20.19 -1.48
CA HIS A 329 7.99 18.74 -1.27
C HIS A 329 7.11 18.32 -0.09
N ASP A 330 7.67 18.36 1.10
CA ASP A 330 7.01 17.87 2.31
C ASP A 330 5.93 18.84 2.80
N PHE A 331 6.06 20.12 2.46
CA PHE A 331 5.15 21.21 2.88
C PHE A 331 4.12 21.64 1.81
N LEU A 332 3.94 20.84 0.76
CA LEU A 332 2.91 21.09 -0.26
C LEU A 332 1.49 21.28 0.34
N PRO A 333 1.04 20.50 1.35
CA PRO A 333 -0.24 20.73 2.03
C PRO A 333 -0.34 22.09 2.68
N ALA A 334 0.69 22.55 3.39
CA ALA A 334 0.72 23.87 3.99
C ALA A 334 0.69 24.98 2.93
N SER A 335 1.46 24.84 1.84
CA SER A 335 1.42 25.78 0.71
C SER A 335 0.02 25.91 0.10
N MET A 336 -0.67 24.79 -0.05
CA MET A 336 -2.04 24.74 -0.57
C MET A 336 -3.00 25.47 0.37
N ALA A 337 -2.89 25.24 1.68
CA ALA A 337 -3.72 25.90 2.68
C ALA A 337 -3.48 27.43 2.72
N VAL A 338 -2.23 27.85 2.61
CA VAL A 338 -1.88 29.29 2.55
C VAL A 338 -2.41 29.94 1.28
N ALA A 339 -2.31 29.26 0.13
CA ALA A 339 -2.72 29.81 -1.15
C ALA A 339 -4.25 29.88 -1.33
N TRP A 340 -4.97 28.84 -0.90
CA TRP A 340 -6.40 28.66 -1.22
C TRP A 340 -7.32 28.53 -0.01
N GLY A 341 -6.75 28.46 1.19
CA GLY A 341 -7.47 28.16 2.42
C GLY A 341 -7.41 26.68 2.79
N TRP A 342 -7.92 26.37 3.99
CA TRP A 342 -7.81 25.00 4.52
C TRP A 342 -8.86 24.03 3.95
N ILE A 343 -10.00 24.51 3.39
CA ILE A 343 -11.05 23.63 2.82
C ILE A 343 -10.53 22.76 1.66
N PRO A 344 -9.83 23.29 0.64
CA PRO A 344 -9.28 22.46 -0.43
C PRO A 344 -8.30 21.40 0.09
N LEU A 345 -7.49 21.71 1.09
CA LEU A 345 -6.61 20.73 1.74
C LEU A 345 -7.41 19.64 2.45
N ALA A 346 -8.46 20.01 3.21
CA ALA A 346 -9.32 19.07 3.90
C ALA A 346 -10.00 18.11 2.91
N LEU A 347 -10.48 18.62 1.78
CA LEU A 347 -11.08 17.80 0.71
C LEU A 347 -10.05 16.83 0.09
N LEU A 348 -8.82 17.26 -0.12
CA LEU A 348 -7.75 16.39 -0.62
C LEU A 348 -7.41 15.27 0.38
N LEU A 349 -7.25 15.60 1.66
CA LEU A 349 -6.99 14.61 2.71
C LEU A 349 -8.16 13.64 2.89
N ALA A 350 -9.40 14.13 2.80
CA ALA A 350 -10.60 13.29 2.82
C ALA A 350 -10.64 12.34 1.62
N ALA A 351 -10.34 12.79 0.41
CA ALA A 351 -10.28 11.95 -0.79
C ALA A 351 -9.23 10.85 -0.66
N LEU A 352 -8.04 11.17 -0.14
CA LEU A 352 -6.99 10.18 0.14
C LEU A 352 -7.45 9.16 1.20
N THR A 353 -8.08 9.62 2.27
CA THR A 353 -8.59 8.75 3.33
C THR A 353 -9.67 7.80 2.79
N ILE A 354 -10.61 8.31 1.99
CA ILE A 354 -11.65 7.51 1.33
C ILE A 354 -11.02 6.47 0.41
N LEU A 355 -10.01 6.83 -0.38
CA LEU A 355 -9.28 5.90 -1.23
C LEU A 355 -8.65 4.78 -0.41
N LEU A 356 -7.93 5.11 0.68
CA LEU A 356 -7.27 4.13 1.55
C LEU A 356 -8.28 3.18 2.23
N LEU A 357 -9.38 3.72 2.73
CA LEU A 357 -10.47 2.91 3.31
C LEU A 357 -11.11 2.01 2.26
N TRP A 358 -11.34 2.51 1.05
CA TRP A 358 -11.87 1.70 -0.05
C TRP A 358 -10.92 0.56 -0.41
N MET A 359 -9.61 0.84 -0.53
CA MET A 359 -8.58 -0.18 -0.75
C MET A 359 -8.57 -1.23 0.36
N LEU A 360 -8.64 -0.80 1.63
CA LEU A 360 -8.65 -1.71 2.78
C LEU A 360 -9.88 -2.62 2.77
N VAL A 361 -11.08 -2.04 2.64
CA VAL A 361 -12.33 -2.80 2.64
C VAL A 361 -12.37 -3.80 1.48
N LYS A 362 -12.02 -3.36 0.27
CA LYS A 362 -11.99 -4.25 -0.90
C LYS A 362 -10.92 -5.33 -0.76
N GLY A 363 -9.74 -4.97 -0.25
CA GLY A 363 -8.64 -5.91 -0.06
C GLY A 363 -8.92 -6.98 1.00
N LEU A 364 -9.59 -6.62 2.10
CA LEU A 364 -9.93 -7.58 3.17
C LEU A 364 -11.18 -8.44 2.87
N ARG A 365 -11.97 -8.06 1.87
CA ARG A 365 -13.12 -8.86 1.41
C ARG A 365 -12.75 -9.96 0.43
N GLN A 366 -11.50 -10.07 0.04
CA GLN A 366 -11.02 -11.13 -0.85
C GLN A 366 -10.90 -12.44 -0.07
N SER A 367 -11.11 -13.57 -0.74
CA SER A 367 -10.95 -14.91 -0.13
C SER A 367 -9.47 -15.29 0.06
N TYR A 368 -8.59 -14.76 -0.78
CA TYR A 368 -7.15 -15.09 -0.79
C TYR A 368 -6.38 -14.41 0.34
N LEU A 369 -6.09 -15.16 1.41
CA LEU A 369 -5.46 -14.65 2.64
C LEU A 369 -4.09 -13.96 2.44
N PRO A 370 -3.16 -14.46 1.60
CA PRO A 370 -1.90 -13.75 1.36
C PRO A 370 -2.08 -12.32 0.87
N GLY A 371 -3.22 -12.05 0.24
CA GLY A 371 -3.66 -10.78 -0.19
C GLY A 371 -3.92 -9.74 0.85
N HIS A 372 -4.49 -10.19 1.88
CA HIS A 372 -4.75 -9.32 3.00
C HIS A 372 -3.46 -8.73 3.54
N PHE A 373 -2.38 -9.51 3.60
CA PHE A 373 -1.08 -9.03 4.08
C PHE A 373 -0.50 -7.92 3.20
N VAL A 374 -0.57 -8.08 1.88
CA VAL A 374 -0.05 -7.06 0.95
C VAL A 374 -0.92 -5.80 0.99
N VAL A 375 -2.25 -5.96 0.95
CA VAL A 375 -3.15 -4.81 1.09
C VAL A 375 -2.91 -4.09 2.40
N LEU A 376 -2.79 -4.83 3.50
CA LEU A 376 -2.53 -4.25 4.82
C LEU A 376 -1.19 -3.48 4.83
N ALA A 377 -0.11 -4.08 4.31
CA ALA A 377 1.18 -3.41 4.22
C ALA A 377 1.11 -2.11 3.42
N VAL A 378 0.47 -2.14 2.25
CA VAL A 378 0.34 -0.96 1.38
C VAL A 378 -0.53 0.12 2.02
N VAL A 379 -1.72 -0.24 2.50
CA VAL A 379 -2.66 0.73 3.09
C VAL A 379 -2.08 1.35 4.36
N LEU A 380 -1.41 0.58 5.21
CA LEU A 380 -0.73 1.12 6.39
C LEU A 380 0.44 2.02 6.01
N THR A 381 1.24 1.64 5.01
CA THR A 381 2.34 2.50 4.53
C THR A 381 1.83 3.85 4.05
N LEU A 382 0.83 3.85 3.16
CA LEU A 382 0.25 5.08 2.63
C LEU A 382 -0.52 5.86 3.71
N GLY A 383 -1.21 5.16 4.61
CA GLY A 383 -1.93 5.76 5.73
C GLY A 383 -1.00 6.47 6.70
N PHE A 384 0.09 5.83 7.12
CA PHE A 384 1.09 6.47 7.98
C PHE A 384 1.83 7.62 7.27
N GLN A 385 2.16 7.48 5.98
CA GLN A 385 2.71 8.59 5.21
C GLN A 385 1.76 9.78 5.15
N THR A 386 0.46 9.55 4.91
CA THR A 386 -0.56 10.60 4.93
C THR A 386 -0.66 11.25 6.31
N LEU A 387 -0.71 10.44 7.37
CA LEU A 387 -0.78 10.91 8.75
C LEU A 387 0.45 11.75 9.12
N PHE A 388 1.66 11.27 8.81
CA PHE A 388 2.90 11.97 9.12
C PHE A 388 3.04 13.26 8.30
N SER A 389 2.64 13.23 7.02
CA SER A 389 2.60 14.42 6.19
C SER A 389 1.59 15.45 6.72
N ALA A 390 0.40 15.02 7.10
CA ALA A 390 -0.59 15.91 7.72
C ALA A 390 -0.06 16.50 9.03
N ALA A 391 0.44 15.65 9.95
CA ALA A 391 1.00 16.12 11.23
C ALA A 391 2.13 17.14 11.03
N LEU A 392 3.08 16.86 10.12
CA LEU A 392 4.15 17.76 9.76
C LEU A 392 3.61 19.12 9.31
N ASN A 393 2.62 19.12 8.42
CA ASN A 393 2.05 20.35 7.84
C ASN A 393 1.15 21.12 8.82
N PHE A 394 0.64 20.47 9.86
CA PHE A 394 -0.04 21.13 10.99
C PHE A 394 0.93 21.60 12.10
N GLY A 395 2.23 21.52 11.89
CA GLY A 395 3.24 22.02 12.82
C GLY A 395 3.81 20.97 13.79
N PHE A 396 3.33 19.72 13.76
CA PHE A 396 3.90 18.62 14.54
C PHE A 396 5.12 18.00 13.84
N VAL A 397 6.26 18.69 13.90
CA VAL A 397 7.49 18.34 13.18
C VAL A 397 8.23 17.19 13.87
N LEU A 398 7.60 16.03 13.98
CA LEU A 398 8.20 14.82 14.54
C LEU A 398 8.75 13.88 13.45
N PHE A 399 8.02 13.80 12.35
CA PHE A 399 8.33 12.95 11.20
C PHE A 399 8.34 13.77 9.92
N SER A 400 9.29 13.48 9.02
CA SER A 400 9.27 14.02 7.66
C SER A 400 8.63 13.00 6.74
N ALA A 401 7.55 13.38 6.09
CA ALA A 401 6.88 12.56 5.10
C ALA A 401 6.17 13.44 4.08
N SER A 402 6.36 13.11 2.81
CA SER A 402 5.61 13.74 1.73
C SER A 402 4.23 13.08 1.57
N LEU A 403 3.23 13.85 1.14
CA LEU A 403 1.88 13.36 0.93
C LEU A 403 1.86 12.32 -0.21
N PRO A 404 1.44 11.08 0.06
CA PRO A 404 1.44 10.03 -0.96
C PRO A 404 0.47 10.36 -2.11
N LEU A 405 0.74 9.83 -3.30
CA LEU A 405 0.05 10.09 -4.57
C LEU A 405 0.16 11.54 -5.07
N VAL A 406 0.10 12.52 -4.17
CA VAL A 406 0.06 13.95 -4.51
C VAL A 406 1.47 14.46 -4.86
N VAL A 407 2.50 13.99 -4.18
CA VAL A 407 3.88 14.44 -4.45
C VAL A 407 4.51 13.76 -5.67
N GLY A 408 3.75 12.92 -6.38
CA GLY A 408 4.19 12.31 -7.65
C GLY A 408 5.36 11.35 -7.50
N ASN A 409 5.46 10.66 -6.37
CA ASN A 409 6.49 9.67 -6.13
C ASN A 409 6.08 8.34 -6.79
N PHE A 410 6.93 7.85 -7.69
CA PHE A 410 6.83 6.55 -8.35
C PHE A 410 6.44 5.40 -7.39
N GLN A 411 6.89 5.44 -6.16
CA GLN A 411 6.58 4.48 -5.10
C GLN A 411 5.11 4.34 -4.79
N THR A 412 4.43 5.46 -4.68
CA THR A 412 3.03 5.49 -4.27
C THR A 412 2.16 4.85 -5.33
N VAL A 413 2.53 5.06 -6.59
CA VAL A 413 1.85 4.45 -7.73
C VAL A 413 2.12 2.95 -7.78
N VAL A 414 3.35 2.50 -7.53
CA VAL A 414 3.71 1.08 -7.43
C VAL A 414 2.99 0.42 -6.27
N ALA A 415 2.94 1.06 -5.10
CA ALA A 415 2.27 0.52 -3.93
C ALA A 415 0.75 0.35 -4.15
N VAL A 416 0.10 1.34 -4.78
CA VAL A 416 -1.32 1.26 -5.12
C VAL A 416 -1.59 0.16 -6.15
N SER A 417 -0.68 -0.02 -7.11
CA SER A 417 -0.79 -1.08 -8.13
C SER A 417 -0.88 -2.47 -7.52
N TYR A 418 -0.18 -2.72 -6.41
CA TYR A 418 -0.25 -4.00 -5.70
C TYR A 418 -1.64 -4.33 -5.15
N THR A 419 -2.43 -3.34 -4.76
CA THR A 419 -3.79 -3.57 -4.28
C THR A 419 -4.76 -3.89 -5.40
N HIS A 420 -4.48 -3.37 -6.61
CA HIS A 420 -5.30 -3.64 -7.79
C HIS A 420 -5.04 -5.02 -8.41
N LEU A 421 -3.84 -5.56 -8.31
CA LEU A 421 -3.46 -6.87 -8.82
C LEU A 421 -4.34 -8.01 -8.33
N ARG A 422 -5.03 -7.81 -7.21
CA ARG A 422 -5.77 -8.84 -6.51
C ARG A 422 -7.22 -9.00 -6.86
N ALA A 423 -7.80 -8.04 -7.52
CA ALA A 423 -9.16 -8.22 -8.05
C ALA A 423 -9.24 -9.40 -9.05
N HIS A 424 -8.07 -9.87 -9.52
CA HIS A 424 -7.97 -10.93 -10.52
C HIS A 424 -7.72 -12.35 -9.95
N GLU A 425 -7.41 -12.51 -8.65
CA GLU A 425 -7.00 -13.82 -8.10
C GLU A 425 -8.02 -14.52 -7.20
N THR A 426 -9.23 -14.00 -7.08
CA THR A 426 -10.24 -14.51 -6.13
C THR A 426 -10.77 -15.91 -6.41
N VAL A 427 -10.22 -16.64 -7.36
CA VAL A 427 -10.79 -17.88 -7.86
C VAL A 427 -9.83 -19.09 -7.85
N LEU A 428 -8.57 -18.90 -7.45
CA LEU A 428 -7.62 -20.03 -7.47
C LEU A 428 -7.50 -20.77 -6.12
N ASP A 429 -8.38 -20.49 -5.15
CA ASP A 429 -8.39 -21.13 -3.82
C ASP A 429 -9.62 -22.03 -3.60
N LEU A 430 -10.20 -22.58 -4.66
CA LEU A 430 -11.15 -23.70 -4.58
C LEU A 430 -10.40 -25.02 -4.49
#